data_66a8d40223115ce6f86a0697f66f3e2f
#
_entry.id   66a8d40223115ce6f86a0697f66f3e2f
#
_cell.length_a   1.000
_cell.length_b   1.000
_cell.length_c   1.000
_cell.angle_alpha   90.00
_cell.angle_beta   90.00
_cell.angle_gamma   90.00
#
_symmetry.space_group_name_H-M   'P 1'
#
loop_
_entity.id
_entity.type
_entity.pdbx_description
1 polymer ?
#
loop_
_entity_poly.entity_id
_entity_poly.type
_entity_poly.pdbx_seq_one_letter_code
_entity_poly.pdbx_strand_id
1 'polypeptide(L)'
;PETATELISGFGIRPFGNCVSMLDFQYFVIADQLHKEKLALKGAQMVPEENVLIIYDRALFDDKAYITDEQFREILADFGKTAQEVLAGYDAVLHLVSCAKGAEFAYNFGNEARYEPLETAREKDDLTLRAWKDHPNLKVIDNAVDFEDKLRRGIRAIYDCLGLTAPQEVWHKYLIAMPDVLALEKTYAASAIDMMQTYLVGTQPN
;
A
#
# COMPACT_ATOMS: atom_id res chain seq x y z
N PRO A 1 6.61 6.33 1.11
CA PRO A 1 7.05 5.31 2.08
C PRO A 1 6.15 5.32 3.32
N GLU A 2 6.00 4.18 3.94
CA GLU A 2 5.20 4.02 5.15
C GLU A 2 5.84 4.79 6.32
N THR A 3 5.10 5.73 6.90
CA THR A 3 5.60 6.65 7.93
C THR A 3 6.13 5.94 9.17
N ALA A 4 5.43 4.90 9.66
CA ALA A 4 5.89 4.15 10.82
C ALA A 4 7.26 3.50 10.58
N THR A 5 7.49 2.92 9.42
CA THR A 5 8.78 2.33 9.02
C THR A 5 9.88 3.40 8.96
N GLU A 6 9.59 4.59 8.44
CA GLU A 6 10.57 5.69 8.41
C GLU A 6 10.95 6.18 9.81
N LEU A 7 9.98 6.34 10.70
CA LEU A 7 10.24 6.72 12.10
C LEU A 7 11.10 5.68 12.82
N ILE A 8 10.80 4.39 12.65
CA ILE A 8 11.53 3.29 13.31
C ILE A 8 12.94 3.15 12.73
N SER A 9 13.06 3.00 11.42
CA SER A 9 14.34 2.65 10.77
C SER A 9 15.18 3.88 10.43
N GLY A 10 14.54 5.01 10.09
CA GLY A 10 15.24 6.23 9.70
C GLY A 10 15.60 7.13 10.87
N PHE A 11 14.68 7.32 11.80
CA PHE A 11 14.88 8.23 12.93
C PHE A 11 15.16 7.52 14.26
N GLY A 12 15.00 6.20 14.35
CA GLY A 12 15.17 5.43 15.56
C GLY A 12 14.09 5.66 16.62
N ILE A 13 12.96 6.27 16.24
CA ILE A 13 11.79 6.48 17.11
C ILE A 13 10.95 5.20 17.07
N ARG A 14 10.81 4.50 18.21
CA ARG A 14 10.19 3.17 18.27
C ARG A 14 9.17 3.10 19.38
N PRO A 15 8.01 2.43 19.16
CA PRO A 15 7.00 2.19 20.20
C PRO A 15 7.36 0.97 21.09
N PHE A 16 8.62 0.57 21.13
CA PHE A 16 9.14 -0.58 21.86
C PHE A 16 10.59 -0.30 22.35
N GLY A 17 11.09 -1.18 23.22
CA GLY A 17 12.47 -1.07 23.73
C GLY A 17 12.71 0.18 24.60
N ASN A 18 11.69 0.63 25.37
CA ASN A 18 11.73 1.79 26.26
C ASN A 18 12.10 3.13 25.55
N CYS A 19 11.76 3.26 24.27
CA CYS A 19 11.99 4.50 23.51
C CYS A 19 10.85 5.50 23.76
N VAL A 20 9.69 5.29 23.16
CA VAL A 20 8.50 6.13 23.36
C VAL A 20 7.28 5.25 23.64
N SER A 21 6.23 5.84 24.25
CA SER A 21 4.95 5.12 24.39
C SER A 21 4.29 4.90 23.03
N MET A 22 3.36 3.93 22.95
CA MET A 22 2.57 3.72 21.73
C MET A 22 1.77 4.98 21.36
N LEU A 23 1.21 5.67 22.33
CA LEU A 23 0.46 6.90 22.12
C LEU A 23 1.34 8.00 21.54
N ASP A 24 2.52 8.24 22.12
CA ASP A 24 3.46 9.22 21.61
C ASP A 24 3.95 8.86 20.20
N PHE A 25 4.20 7.57 19.96
CA PHE A 25 4.58 7.10 18.64
C PHE A 25 3.50 7.40 17.60
N GLN A 26 2.23 7.12 17.90
CA GLN A 26 1.13 7.41 17.00
C GLN A 26 0.93 8.93 16.80
N TYR A 27 1.22 9.75 17.80
CA TYR A 27 1.26 11.20 17.62
C TYR A 27 2.25 11.61 16.53
N PHE A 28 3.48 11.06 16.56
CA PHE A 28 4.49 11.33 15.53
C PHE A 28 4.09 10.78 14.15
N VAL A 29 3.50 9.59 14.10
CA VAL A 29 2.99 9.01 12.84
C VAL A 29 1.94 9.92 12.22
N ILE A 30 0.93 10.32 12.98
CA ILE A 30 -0.18 11.20 12.52
C ILE A 30 0.37 12.56 12.06
N ALA A 31 1.28 13.17 12.84
CA ALA A 31 1.89 14.45 12.50
C ALA A 31 2.62 14.41 11.16
N ASP A 32 3.44 13.37 10.94
CA ASP A 32 4.22 13.21 9.72
C ASP A 32 3.33 12.84 8.52
N GLN A 33 2.33 11.99 8.71
CA GLN A 33 1.34 11.68 7.67
C GLN A 33 0.59 12.94 7.22
N LEU A 34 0.06 13.76 8.14
CA LEU A 34 -0.60 15.01 7.82
C LEU A 34 0.33 15.97 7.05
N HIS A 35 1.60 16.01 7.43
CA HIS A 35 2.60 16.80 6.72
C HIS A 35 2.83 16.31 5.29
N LYS A 36 3.02 15.01 5.10
CA LYS A 36 3.22 14.36 3.80
C LYS A 36 2.01 14.53 2.88
N GLU A 37 0.80 14.34 3.41
CA GLU A 37 -0.44 14.55 2.66
C GLU A 37 -0.56 16.00 2.16
N LYS A 38 -0.28 16.97 3.03
CA LYS A 38 -0.26 18.39 2.66
C LYS A 38 0.75 18.67 1.54
N LEU A 39 1.95 18.08 1.61
CA LEU A 39 2.96 18.26 0.58
C LEU A 39 2.55 17.58 -0.74
N ALA A 40 1.98 16.37 -0.69
CA ALA A 40 1.51 15.66 -1.87
C ALA A 40 0.41 16.45 -2.60
N LEU A 41 -0.59 16.94 -1.87
CA LEU A 41 -1.66 17.79 -2.41
C LEU A 41 -1.11 19.09 -3.01
N LYS A 42 -0.16 19.75 -2.34
CA LYS A 42 0.48 20.95 -2.88
C LYS A 42 1.29 20.63 -4.14
N GLY A 43 2.02 19.51 -4.14
CA GLY A 43 2.76 19.04 -5.33
C GLY A 43 1.83 18.78 -6.51
N ALA A 44 0.72 18.08 -6.28
CA ALA A 44 -0.29 17.81 -7.31
C ALA A 44 -0.86 19.09 -7.96
N GLN A 45 -1.00 20.18 -7.18
CA GLN A 45 -1.45 21.47 -7.71
C GLN A 45 -0.39 22.21 -8.55
N MET A 46 0.86 21.80 -8.49
CA MET A 46 1.98 22.48 -9.18
C MET A 46 2.37 21.81 -10.49
N VAL A 47 1.89 20.60 -10.76
CA VAL A 47 2.13 19.90 -12.03
C VAL A 47 1.12 20.36 -13.08
N PRO A 48 1.49 20.31 -14.38
CA PRO A 48 0.63 20.83 -15.48
C PRO A 48 -0.52 19.87 -15.83
N GLU A 49 -0.51 18.63 -15.33
CA GLU A 49 -1.52 17.64 -15.59
C GLU A 49 -2.86 18.03 -14.90
N GLU A 50 -3.96 17.95 -15.64
CA GLU A 50 -5.29 18.26 -15.09
C GLU A 50 -5.78 17.20 -14.09
N ASN A 51 -5.35 15.95 -14.25
CA ASN A 51 -5.75 14.83 -13.42
C ASN A 51 -4.53 14.21 -12.75
N VAL A 52 -4.48 14.26 -11.44
CA VAL A 52 -3.40 13.69 -10.62
C VAL A 52 -3.96 12.68 -9.65
N LEU A 53 -3.46 11.46 -9.71
CA LEU A 53 -3.75 10.41 -8.74
C LEU A 53 -2.68 10.42 -7.65
N ILE A 54 -3.10 10.57 -6.39
CA ILE A 54 -2.22 10.42 -5.22
C ILE A 54 -2.57 9.12 -4.55
N ILE A 55 -1.57 8.25 -4.37
CA ILE A 55 -1.71 6.99 -3.64
C ILE A 55 -0.87 7.08 -2.37
N TYR A 56 -1.53 6.96 -1.23
CA TYR A 56 -0.87 6.88 0.07
C TYR A 56 -0.64 5.42 0.47
N ASP A 57 0.57 5.11 0.88
CA ASP A 57 0.90 3.85 1.54
C ASP A 57 0.73 4.02 3.05
N ARG A 58 -0.36 3.51 3.56
CA ARG A 58 -0.95 3.81 4.86
C ARG A 58 -1.55 5.21 4.94
N ALA A 59 -2.55 5.34 5.79
CA ALA A 59 -3.26 6.59 5.99
C ALA A 59 -3.77 6.71 7.43
N LEU A 60 -4.18 7.92 7.82
CA LEU A 60 -4.44 8.33 9.21
C LEU A 60 -5.38 7.40 10.00
N PHE A 61 -6.38 6.81 9.38
CA PHE A 61 -7.30 5.91 10.09
C PHE A 61 -6.68 4.56 10.45
N ASP A 62 -5.56 4.16 9.84
CA ASP A 62 -4.82 2.95 10.21
C ASP A 62 -4.31 3.05 11.66
N ASP A 63 -4.01 4.26 12.15
CA ASP A 63 -3.48 4.50 13.48
C ASP A 63 -4.49 4.12 14.58
N LYS A 64 -5.79 4.13 14.26
CA LYS A 64 -6.86 3.62 15.14
C LYS A 64 -6.74 2.13 15.49
N ALA A 65 -5.92 1.37 14.77
CA ALA A 65 -5.60 0.00 15.16
C ALA A 65 -4.64 -0.10 16.37
N TYR A 66 -4.05 1.03 16.78
CA TYR A 66 -3.00 1.08 17.81
C TYR A 66 -3.37 1.92 19.03
N ILE A 67 -4.35 2.82 18.89
CA ILE A 67 -4.83 3.72 19.94
C ILE A 67 -6.36 3.71 19.99
N THR A 68 -6.94 4.26 21.06
CA THR A 68 -8.39 4.36 21.19
C THR A 68 -8.97 5.45 20.27
N ASP A 69 -10.27 5.34 19.97
CA ASP A 69 -10.99 6.37 19.21
C ASP A 69 -10.94 7.76 19.88
N GLU A 70 -10.89 7.82 21.20
CA GLU A 70 -10.77 9.05 21.97
C GLU A 70 -9.38 9.66 21.78
N GLN A 71 -8.32 8.87 21.99
CA GLN A 71 -6.94 9.30 21.78
C GLN A 71 -6.70 9.77 20.34
N PHE A 72 -7.25 9.06 19.35
CA PHE A 72 -7.16 9.47 17.95
C PHE A 72 -7.81 10.83 17.71
N ARG A 73 -9.01 11.06 18.27
CA ARG A 73 -9.69 12.36 18.15
C ARG A 73 -8.95 13.49 18.87
N GLU A 74 -8.36 13.22 20.03
CA GLU A 74 -7.54 14.20 20.75
C GLU A 74 -6.32 14.61 19.94
N ILE A 75 -5.58 13.64 19.40
CA ILE A 75 -4.43 13.94 18.54
C ILE A 75 -4.84 14.74 17.31
N LEU A 76 -5.93 14.37 16.63
CA LEU A 76 -6.40 15.14 15.47
C LEU A 76 -6.80 16.57 15.84
N ALA A 77 -7.39 16.78 17.03
CA ALA A 77 -7.76 18.11 17.51
C ALA A 77 -6.55 19.03 17.70
N ASP A 78 -5.40 18.50 18.14
CA ASP A 78 -4.14 19.25 18.23
C ASP A 78 -3.67 19.79 16.87
N PHE A 79 -4.04 19.09 15.78
CA PHE A 79 -3.78 19.52 14.40
C PHE A 79 -4.96 20.28 13.76
N GLY A 80 -5.98 20.64 14.55
CA GLY A 80 -7.15 21.34 14.06
C GLY A 80 -8.00 20.53 13.07
N LYS A 81 -8.03 19.20 13.22
CA LYS A 81 -8.77 18.27 12.37
C LYS A 81 -9.82 17.50 13.15
N THR A 82 -10.87 17.10 12.47
CA THR A 82 -11.85 16.13 12.96
C THR A 82 -11.69 14.80 12.22
N ALA A 83 -12.09 13.70 12.86
CA ALA A 83 -12.08 12.39 12.21
C ALA A 83 -12.94 12.35 10.94
N GLN A 84 -14.05 13.10 10.92
CA GLN A 84 -14.92 13.18 9.76
C GLN A 84 -14.26 13.91 8.58
N GLU A 85 -13.57 15.03 8.84
CA GLU A 85 -12.82 15.74 7.79
C GLU A 85 -11.69 14.88 7.20
N VAL A 86 -10.98 14.14 8.06
CA VAL A 86 -9.93 13.23 7.62
C VAL A 86 -10.51 12.11 6.77
N LEU A 87 -11.59 11.46 7.21
CA LEU A 87 -12.25 10.39 6.45
C LEU A 87 -12.73 10.87 5.08
N ALA A 88 -13.31 12.06 5.02
CA ALA A 88 -13.79 12.67 3.78
C ALA A 88 -12.68 13.17 2.86
N GLY A 89 -11.44 13.21 3.33
CA GLY A 89 -10.27 13.62 2.55
C GLY A 89 -9.75 12.56 1.59
N TYR A 90 -10.23 11.31 1.70
CA TYR A 90 -9.86 10.22 0.82
C TYR A 90 -11.01 9.87 -0.13
N ASP A 91 -10.75 9.79 -1.43
CA ASP A 91 -11.77 9.43 -2.44
C ASP A 91 -12.08 7.93 -2.43
N ALA A 92 -11.09 7.10 -2.11
CA ALA A 92 -11.22 5.66 -1.98
C ALA A 92 -10.19 5.08 -1.01
N VAL A 93 -10.52 3.94 -0.43
CA VAL A 93 -9.63 3.16 0.44
C VAL A 93 -9.56 1.72 -0.08
N LEU A 94 -8.35 1.25 -0.33
CA LEU A 94 -8.08 -0.13 -0.69
C LEU A 94 -7.44 -0.84 0.50
N HIS A 95 -8.20 -1.70 1.17
CA HIS A 95 -7.68 -2.55 2.22
C HIS A 95 -7.14 -3.85 1.61
N LEU A 96 -5.83 -3.96 1.52
CA LEU A 96 -5.16 -5.17 1.06
C LEU A 96 -4.97 -6.09 2.27
N VAL A 97 -5.81 -7.11 2.40
CA VAL A 97 -5.76 -8.06 3.52
C VAL A 97 -4.34 -8.59 3.74
N SER A 98 -3.87 -8.58 4.99
CA SER A 98 -2.54 -9.06 5.34
C SER A 98 -2.29 -10.49 4.85
N CYS A 99 -1.06 -10.80 4.43
CA CYS A 99 -0.65 -12.18 4.12
C CYS A 99 -0.75 -13.11 5.35
N ALA A 100 -0.83 -12.58 6.56
CA ALA A 100 -1.14 -13.34 7.76
C ALA A 100 -2.52 -14.05 7.73
N LYS A 101 -3.35 -13.75 6.72
CA LYS A 101 -4.68 -14.34 6.49
C LYS A 101 -4.76 -14.93 5.09
N GLY A 102 -4.55 -16.24 4.96
CA GLY A 102 -4.69 -16.97 3.71
C GLY A 102 -3.47 -16.98 2.79
N ALA A 103 -2.35 -16.37 3.22
CA ALA A 103 -1.06 -16.44 2.53
C ALA A 103 0.10 -16.46 3.54
N GLU A 104 -0.06 -17.23 4.61
CA GLU A 104 0.84 -17.27 5.78
C GLU A 104 2.27 -17.65 5.39
N PHE A 105 2.45 -18.43 4.33
CA PHE A 105 3.76 -18.79 3.79
C PHE A 105 4.59 -17.56 3.34
N ALA A 106 3.92 -16.46 3.02
CA ALA A 106 4.58 -15.21 2.62
C ALA A 106 4.88 -14.29 3.82
N TYR A 107 4.40 -14.62 5.03
CA TYR A 107 4.64 -13.83 6.22
C TYR A 107 6.07 -14.05 6.71
N ASN A 108 6.88 -12.99 6.75
CA ASN A 108 8.26 -13.05 7.19
C ASN A 108 8.65 -11.80 7.99
N PHE A 109 9.76 -11.89 8.71
CA PHE A 109 10.35 -10.83 9.53
C PHE A 109 11.54 -10.13 8.82
N GLY A 110 11.57 -10.14 7.50
CA GLY A 110 12.65 -9.51 6.73
C GLY A 110 12.69 -7.98 6.80
N ASN A 111 11.66 -7.35 7.37
CA ASN A 111 11.61 -5.92 7.64
C ASN A 111 11.77 -5.68 9.14
N GLU A 112 12.77 -4.90 9.56
CA GLU A 112 13.04 -4.58 10.97
C GLU A 112 11.86 -3.90 11.68
N ALA A 113 11.00 -3.20 10.94
CA ALA A 113 9.78 -2.61 11.47
C ALA A 113 8.69 -3.66 11.74
N ARG A 114 8.83 -4.89 11.23
CA ARG A 114 7.89 -6.00 11.45
C ARG A 114 8.36 -6.87 12.59
N TYR A 115 7.84 -6.63 13.77
CA TYR A 115 8.17 -7.35 15.01
C TYR A 115 6.98 -8.15 15.58
N GLU A 116 5.81 -8.04 14.98
CA GLU A 116 4.57 -8.63 15.49
C GLU A 116 4.44 -10.10 15.12
N PRO A 117 4.00 -10.98 16.05
CA PRO A 117 3.62 -12.35 15.74
C PRO A 117 2.45 -12.42 14.75
N LEU A 118 2.30 -13.57 14.09
CA LEU A 118 1.26 -13.81 13.07
C LEU A 118 -0.17 -13.49 13.58
N GLU A 119 -0.50 -13.89 14.82
CA GLU A 119 -1.81 -13.63 15.40
C GLU A 119 -2.05 -12.14 15.62
N THR A 120 -1.05 -11.42 16.13
CA THR A 120 -1.13 -9.97 16.30
C THR A 120 -1.30 -9.26 14.96
N ALA A 121 -0.62 -9.72 13.91
CA ALA A 121 -0.78 -9.18 12.56
C ALA A 121 -2.21 -9.40 12.02
N ARG A 122 -2.84 -10.54 12.33
CA ARG A 122 -4.25 -10.81 11.98
C ARG A 122 -5.20 -9.86 12.71
N GLU A 123 -5.00 -9.69 14.02
CA GLU A 123 -5.80 -8.77 14.84
C GLU A 123 -5.66 -7.32 14.35
N LYS A 124 -4.44 -6.89 14.03
CA LYS A 124 -4.18 -5.54 13.51
C LYS A 124 -4.83 -5.32 12.14
N ASP A 125 -4.80 -6.30 11.27
CA ASP A 125 -5.50 -6.25 9.98
C ASP A 125 -7.02 -6.07 10.18
N ASP A 126 -7.65 -6.79 11.13
CA ASP A 126 -9.06 -6.63 11.46
C ASP A 126 -9.38 -5.26 12.05
N LEU A 127 -8.51 -4.74 12.92
CA LEU A 127 -8.68 -3.42 13.52
C LEU A 127 -8.55 -2.31 12.47
N THR A 128 -7.57 -2.42 11.58
CA THR A 128 -7.39 -1.49 10.46
C THR A 128 -8.60 -1.50 9.54
N LEU A 129 -9.08 -2.69 9.12
CA LEU A 129 -10.28 -2.79 8.31
C LEU A 129 -11.49 -2.16 9.01
N ARG A 130 -11.66 -2.42 10.31
CA ARG A 130 -12.73 -1.86 11.11
C ARG A 130 -12.65 -0.33 11.20
N ALA A 131 -11.45 0.23 11.27
CA ALA A 131 -11.26 1.66 11.32
C ALA A 131 -11.82 2.37 10.06
N TRP A 132 -11.72 1.73 8.91
CA TRP A 132 -12.19 2.27 7.62
C TRP A 132 -13.62 1.90 7.23
N LYS A 133 -14.33 1.10 8.03
CA LYS A 133 -15.66 0.54 7.69
C LYS A 133 -16.71 1.59 7.27
N ASP A 134 -16.59 2.80 7.80
CA ASP A 134 -17.55 3.88 7.52
C ASP A 134 -17.17 4.70 6.28
N HIS A 135 -16.06 4.36 5.60
CA HIS A 135 -15.68 5.03 4.36
C HIS A 135 -16.54 4.52 3.18
N PRO A 136 -17.20 5.42 2.40
CA PRO A 136 -18.16 5.01 1.37
C PRO A 136 -17.56 4.18 0.24
N ASN A 137 -16.28 4.40 -0.07
CA ASN A 137 -15.54 3.71 -1.13
C ASN A 137 -14.45 2.78 -0.57
N LEU A 138 -14.77 2.02 0.49
CA LEU A 138 -13.86 0.98 0.98
C LEU A 138 -13.92 -0.24 0.06
N LYS A 139 -12.76 -0.66 -0.44
CA LYS A 139 -12.56 -1.88 -1.24
C LYS A 139 -11.64 -2.84 -0.48
N VAL A 140 -12.09 -4.06 -0.26
CA VAL A 140 -11.31 -5.10 0.42
C VAL A 140 -10.77 -6.08 -0.63
N ILE A 141 -9.46 -6.25 -0.66
CA ILE A 141 -8.75 -7.15 -1.58
C ILE A 141 -8.11 -8.26 -0.75
N ASP A 142 -8.69 -9.45 -0.81
CA ASP A 142 -8.26 -10.61 -0.05
C ASP A 142 -7.12 -11.42 -0.71
N ASN A 143 -6.73 -12.52 -0.06
CA ASN A 143 -5.71 -13.45 -0.53
C ASN A 143 -6.32 -14.74 -1.11
N ALA A 144 -7.52 -14.67 -1.71
CA ALA A 144 -8.25 -15.85 -2.21
C ALA A 144 -7.54 -16.57 -3.36
N VAL A 145 -6.69 -15.87 -4.09
CA VAL A 145 -5.88 -16.42 -5.19
C VAL A 145 -4.41 -16.08 -4.93
N ASP A 146 -3.58 -16.02 -5.94
CA ASP A 146 -2.17 -15.65 -5.80
C ASP A 146 -1.96 -14.13 -5.68
N PHE A 147 -0.71 -13.75 -5.41
CA PHE A 147 -0.34 -12.34 -5.23
C PHE A 147 -0.51 -11.51 -6.50
N GLU A 148 -0.29 -12.10 -7.67
CA GLU A 148 -0.46 -11.41 -8.95
C GLU A 148 -1.93 -11.09 -9.22
N ASP A 149 -2.83 -12.03 -8.92
CA ASP A 149 -4.27 -11.77 -8.98
C ASP A 149 -4.71 -10.69 -7.99
N LYS A 150 -4.17 -10.72 -6.78
CA LYS A 150 -4.41 -9.68 -5.78
C LYS A 150 -4.02 -8.30 -6.29
N LEU A 151 -2.84 -8.16 -6.91
CA LEU A 151 -2.39 -6.91 -7.51
C LEU A 151 -3.31 -6.46 -8.65
N ARG A 152 -3.71 -7.38 -9.55
CA ARG A 152 -4.64 -7.08 -10.64
C ARG A 152 -6.00 -6.60 -10.12
N ARG A 153 -6.53 -7.22 -9.07
CA ARG A 153 -7.79 -6.79 -8.42
C ARG A 153 -7.63 -5.41 -7.78
N GLY A 154 -6.49 -5.14 -7.13
CA GLY A 154 -6.19 -3.82 -6.59
C GLY A 154 -6.13 -2.73 -7.68
N ILE A 155 -5.40 -2.99 -8.76
CA ILE A 155 -5.30 -2.07 -9.91
C ILE A 155 -6.69 -1.84 -10.51
N ARG A 156 -7.47 -2.88 -10.75
CA ARG A 156 -8.85 -2.75 -11.27
C ARG A 156 -9.70 -1.88 -10.35
N ALA A 157 -9.61 -2.09 -9.03
CA ALA A 157 -10.35 -1.28 -8.07
C ALA A 157 -9.98 0.22 -8.14
N ILE A 158 -8.72 0.56 -8.43
CA ILE A 158 -8.29 1.95 -8.67
C ILE A 158 -8.94 2.51 -9.93
N TYR A 159 -8.90 1.77 -11.04
CA TYR A 159 -9.55 2.20 -12.29
C TYR A 159 -11.05 2.41 -12.11
N ASP A 160 -11.71 1.49 -11.41
CA ASP A 160 -13.16 1.59 -11.10
C ASP A 160 -13.46 2.85 -10.27
N CYS A 161 -12.61 3.20 -9.29
CA CYS A 161 -12.77 4.42 -8.50
C CYS A 161 -12.59 5.69 -9.34
N LEU A 162 -11.74 5.64 -10.36
CA LEU A 162 -11.51 6.74 -11.29
C LEU A 162 -12.57 6.81 -12.42
N GLY A 163 -13.51 5.87 -12.47
CA GLY A 163 -14.47 5.76 -13.58
C GLY A 163 -13.83 5.38 -14.92
N LEU A 164 -12.66 4.76 -14.88
CA LEU A 164 -11.87 4.34 -16.05
C LEU A 164 -11.99 2.84 -16.28
N THR A 165 -11.87 2.42 -17.52
CA THR A 165 -11.78 0.99 -17.86
C THR A 165 -10.35 0.51 -17.60
N ALA A 166 -10.18 -0.49 -16.73
CA ALA A 166 -8.89 -1.11 -16.49
C ALA A 166 -8.36 -1.76 -17.79
N PRO A 167 -7.07 -1.60 -18.09
CA PRO A 167 -6.47 -2.27 -19.23
C PRO A 167 -6.65 -3.79 -19.12
N GLN A 168 -7.15 -4.40 -20.18
CA GLN A 168 -7.17 -5.86 -20.27
C GLN A 168 -5.85 -6.31 -20.91
N GLU A 169 -4.94 -6.79 -20.11
CA GLU A 169 -3.76 -7.46 -20.63
C GLU A 169 -4.15 -8.89 -21.03
N VAL A 170 -4.21 -9.14 -22.33
CA VAL A 170 -4.38 -10.48 -22.89
C VAL A 170 -3.01 -11.00 -23.29
N TRP A 171 -2.46 -11.90 -22.47
CA TRP A 171 -1.18 -12.54 -22.79
C TRP A 171 -1.41 -13.81 -23.61
N HIS A 172 -0.89 -13.82 -24.81
CA HIS A 172 -0.78 -15.03 -25.64
C HIS A 172 0.69 -15.39 -25.77
N LYS A 173 1.08 -16.57 -25.28
CA LYS A 173 2.42 -17.12 -25.45
C LYS A 173 2.43 -18.07 -26.66
N TYR A 174 3.24 -17.75 -27.65
CA TYR A 174 3.42 -18.59 -28.82
C TYR A 174 4.85 -19.11 -28.87
N LEU A 175 5.01 -20.39 -29.17
CA LEU A 175 6.30 -20.96 -29.53
C LEU A 175 6.53 -20.66 -31.02
N ILE A 176 7.49 -19.84 -31.36
CA ILE A 176 7.85 -19.49 -32.73
C ILE A 176 9.28 -19.90 -33.03
N ALA A 177 9.60 -20.10 -34.30
CA ALA A 177 11.00 -20.22 -34.74
C ALA A 177 11.73 -18.91 -34.45
N MET A 178 13.02 -18.99 -34.09
CA MET A 178 13.82 -17.78 -33.82
C MET A 178 13.79 -16.86 -35.05
N PRO A 179 13.26 -15.63 -34.90
CA PRO A 179 13.16 -14.70 -36.01
C PRO A 179 14.54 -14.08 -36.33
N ASP A 180 14.68 -13.60 -37.57
CA ASP A 180 15.82 -12.75 -37.93
C ASP A 180 15.64 -11.36 -37.26
N VAL A 181 16.35 -11.15 -36.17
CA VAL A 181 16.26 -9.92 -35.33
C VAL A 181 16.65 -8.69 -36.16
N LEU A 182 17.68 -8.76 -36.99
CA LEU A 182 18.12 -7.63 -37.82
C LEU A 182 17.06 -7.23 -38.87
N ALA A 183 16.37 -8.23 -39.42
CA ALA A 183 15.27 -7.97 -40.34
C ALA A 183 14.08 -7.32 -39.64
N LEU A 184 13.76 -7.74 -38.40
CA LEU A 184 12.69 -7.13 -37.59
C LEU A 184 13.02 -5.68 -37.22
N GLU A 185 14.23 -5.42 -36.74
CA GLU A 185 14.68 -4.06 -36.39
C GLU A 185 14.55 -3.11 -37.57
N LYS A 186 14.97 -3.56 -38.75
CA LYS A 186 14.91 -2.75 -39.99
C LYS A 186 13.46 -2.53 -40.45
N THR A 187 12.62 -3.57 -40.35
CA THR A 187 11.24 -3.51 -40.89
C THR A 187 10.33 -2.67 -40.00
N TYR A 188 10.48 -2.76 -38.70
CA TYR A 188 9.59 -2.12 -37.75
C TYR A 188 10.19 -0.94 -36.99
N ALA A 189 11.40 -0.50 -37.36
CA ALA A 189 12.17 0.56 -36.68
C ALA A 189 12.28 0.27 -35.16
N ALA A 190 12.39 -1.02 -34.78
CA ALA A 190 12.50 -1.49 -33.42
C ALA A 190 13.97 -1.60 -33.00
N SER A 191 14.23 -1.75 -31.72
CA SER A 191 15.56 -2.10 -31.18
C SER A 191 15.45 -3.35 -30.32
N ALA A 192 16.42 -4.25 -30.46
CA ALA A 192 16.52 -5.42 -29.61
C ALA A 192 17.06 -5.02 -28.23
N ILE A 193 16.44 -5.55 -27.16
CA ILE A 193 16.88 -5.35 -25.78
C ILE A 193 17.08 -6.74 -25.18
N ASP A 194 18.28 -7.00 -24.68
CA ASP A 194 18.55 -8.20 -23.90
C ASP A 194 17.96 -8.06 -22.49
N MET A 195 17.00 -8.92 -22.16
CA MET A 195 16.43 -8.98 -20.83
C MET A 195 16.73 -10.33 -20.19
N MET A 196 17.21 -10.30 -18.94
CA MET A 196 17.34 -11.48 -18.12
C MET A 196 16.20 -11.50 -17.08
N GLN A 197 15.30 -12.47 -17.18
CA GLN A 197 14.26 -12.70 -16.21
C GLN A 197 14.62 -13.90 -15.35
N THR A 198 14.85 -13.68 -14.06
CA THR A 198 15.18 -14.74 -13.10
C THR A 198 13.94 -15.10 -12.30
N TYR A 199 13.51 -16.35 -12.39
CA TYR A 199 12.46 -16.90 -11.54
C TYR A 199 13.10 -17.54 -10.32
N LEU A 200 12.75 -17.05 -9.13
CA LEU A 200 13.15 -17.66 -7.87
C LEU A 200 12.21 -18.83 -7.59
N VAL A 201 12.71 -20.05 -7.69
CA VAL A 201 11.98 -21.24 -7.27
C VAL A 201 12.20 -21.39 -5.77
N GLY A 202 11.15 -21.13 -4.98
CA GLY A 202 11.17 -21.46 -3.55
C GLY A 202 11.20 -22.96 -3.39
N THR A 203 12.18 -23.48 -2.65
CA THR A 203 12.12 -24.86 -2.16
C THR A 203 10.98 -24.96 -1.16
N GLN A 204 9.88 -25.61 -1.54
CA GLN A 204 8.90 -26.04 -0.55
C GLN A 204 9.60 -27.04 0.39
N PRO A 205 9.55 -26.83 1.70
CA PRO A 205 9.94 -27.89 2.62
C PRO A 205 8.90 -29.03 2.50
N ASN A 206 9.41 -30.26 2.33
CA ASN A 206 8.61 -31.49 2.39
C ASN A 206 7.87 -31.62 3.72
#